data_aee7a71ada3b5b3889fded6b9a02024f
#
_entry.id   aee7a71ada3b5b3889fded6b9a02024f
#
_cell.length_a   1.000
_cell.length_b   1.000
_cell.length_c   1.000
_cell.angle_alpha   90.00
_cell.angle_beta   90.00
_cell.angle_gamma   90.00
#
_symmetry.space_group_name_H-M   'P 1'
#
loop_
_entity.id
_entity.type
_entity.pdbx_description
1 polymer ?
#
loop_
_entity_poly.entity_id
_entity_poly.type
_entity_poly.pdbx_seq_one_letter_code
_entity_poly.pdbx_strand_id
1 'polypeptide(L)'
;LNEMVLNVSLPDIANHFNTTPGITNWVNTAYMLTFSIGTAVYGKLSDYINIKKLLIIGISLSCLGSLIAFIGHNHFFILIFGRLVQGVGSAAFPSLIMVVVARNITRKKQGKAFGFIGSIVALGEGLGPSIGGIIAHYIHWSYLLILPMITIVTIPFLIKVMVPGKSTKNTLDIVGIVLMSISIICFMLFTTNYNWTFLILFTIFFVIFIKHISRVSNPFINPKLGKNIPFMLGLFSGGLIFSIVAGFISMVPYMMKTIYHVNVATIGNSVIFPGTMSVIVFGYFGGFLVDRKGSLFVFILGSLSISISFLTIAFFVEFSMWLTTFMFIFVMGGLSFIKTVISKIVSSSLSEEEVASGMSLLNFTSFLSEGTGIAIVGGLLSLQLINRKLVLEFINYSSGVYSNILVAMAILIILCCLLTIIVFKRSEKQFE
;
A
#
# COMPACT_ATOMS: atom_id res chain seq x y z
N LEU A 1 -10.47 -0.91 1.31
CA LEU A 1 -11.58 0.03 1.54
C LEU A 1 -11.19 1.13 2.54
N ASN A 2 -10.78 0.80 3.77
CA ASN A 2 -10.52 1.78 4.84
C ASN A 2 -9.48 2.85 4.49
N GLU A 3 -8.44 2.48 3.76
CA GLU A 3 -7.43 3.41 3.27
C GLU A 3 -7.99 4.34 2.18
N MET A 4 -8.63 3.76 1.18
CA MET A 4 -9.11 4.48 0.00
C MET A 4 -10.28 5.42 0.32
N VAL A 5 -11.10 5.08 1.31
CA VAL A 5 -12.24 5.89 1.76
C VAL A 5 -11.80 7.26 2.26
N LEU A 6 -10.74 7.34 3.08
CA LEU A 6 -10.24 8.60 3.63
C LEU A 6 -9.39 9.41 2.64
N ASN A 7 -8.83 8.75 1.62
CA ASN A 7 -7.90 9.40 0.69
C ASN A 7 -8.54 10.59 -0.04
N VAL A 8 -9.81 10.45 -0.45
CA VAL A 8 -10.55 11.52 -1.14
C VAL A 8 -10.80 12.74 -0.25
N SER A 9 -10.83 12.56 1.06
CA SER A 9 -11.13 13.61 2.06
C SER A 9 -9.89 14.29 2.65
N LEU A 10 -8.68 13.89 2.23
CA LEU A 10 -7.43 14.49 2.75
C LEU A 10 -7.41 16.02 2.63
N PRO A 11 -7.85 16.66 1.52
CA PRO A 11 -7.88 18.11 1.44
C PRO A 11 -8.87 18.75 2.43
N ASP A 12 -9.99 18.10 2.75
CA ASP A 12 -10.96 18.61 3.74
C ASP A 12 -10.43 18.48 5.15
N ILE A 13 -9.73 17.39 5.45
CA ILE A 13 -9.01 17.19 6.72
C ILE A 13 -7.91 18.24 6.87
N ALA A 14 -7.14 18.53 5.81
CA ALA A 14 -6.12 19.57 5.81
C ALA A 14 -6.71 20.93 6.16
N ASN A 15 -7.84 21.29 5.56
CA ASN A 15 -8.55 22.53 5.85
C ASN A 15 -9.10 22.57 7.27
N HIS A 16 -9.67 21.46 7.77
CA HIS A 16 -10.22 21.37 9.13
C HIS A 16 -9.17 21.64 10.21
N PHE A 17 -7.97 21.12 10.03
CA PHE A 17 -6.87 21.28 10.99
C PHE A 17 -5.92 22.44 10.65
N ASN A 18 -6.12 23.15 9.54
CA ASN A 18 -5.20 24.18 9.02
C ASN A 18 -3.76 23.66 8.89
N THR A 19 -3.60 22.44 8.34
CA THR A 19 -2.32 21.75 8.21
C THR A 19 -1.88 21.59 6.75
N THR A 20 -0.58 21.34 6.57
CA THR A 20 -0.02 21.07 5.24
C THR A 20 -0.34 19.65 4.78
N PRO A 21 -0.32 19.36 3.46
CA PRO A 21 -0.51 18.00 2.93
C PRO A 21 0.42 16.96 3.57
N GLY A 22 1.68 17.34 3.87
CA GLY A 22 2.64 16.45 4.53
C GLY A 22 2.19 16.00 5.92
N ILE A 23 1.64 16.93 6.72
CA ILE A 23 1.11 16.60 8.05
C ILE A 23 -0.19 15.83 7.92
N THR A 24 -1.10 16.25 7.02
CA THR A 24 -2.42 15.61 6.85
C THR A 24 -2.29 14.17 6.36
N ASN A 25 -1.34 13.88 5.47
CA ASN A 25 -1.13 12.52 4.96
C ASN A 25 -0.76 11.52 6.05
N TRP A 26 -0.32 11.99 7.23
CA TRP A 26 -0.14 11.10 8.40
C TRP A 26 -1.42 10.38 8.82
N VAL A 27 -2.59 10.88 8.49
CA VAL A 27 -3.86 10.17 8.71
C VAL A 27 -3.87 8.80 8.00
N ASN A 28 -3.32 8.72 6.79
CA ASN A 28 -3.18 7.47 6.05
C ASN A 28 -1.84 6.76 6.36
N THR A 29 -0.75 7.50 6.45
CA THR A 29 0.59 6.95 6.73
C THR A 29 0.64 6.23 8.07
N ALA A 30 0.06 6.78 9.14
CA ALA A 30 0.02 6.16 10.46
C ALA A 30 -0.74 4.81 10.43
N TYR A 31 -1.86 4.77 9.73
CA TYR A 31 -2.61 3.54 9.51
C TYR A 31 -1.76 2.51 8.73
N MET A 32 -1.18 2.90 7.59
CA MET A 32 -0.39 2.00 6.75
C MET A 32 0.88 1.49 7.43
N LEU A 33 1.51 2.32 8.24
CA LEU A 33 2.66 1.95 9.07
C LEU A 33 2.33 0.76 9.97
N THR A 34 1.30 0.89 10.80
CA THR A 34 0.91 -0.17 11.74
C THR A 34 0.22 -1.34 11.06
N PHE A 35 -0.48 -1.10 9.95
CA PHE A 35 -1.07 -2.14 9.12
C PHE A 35 0.00 -3.03 8.48
N SER A 36 1.05 -2.45 7.89
CA SER A 36 2.13 -3.20 7.28
C SER A 36 2.89 -4.05 8.32
N ILE A 37 3.31 -3.46 9.43
CA ILE A 37 3.98 -4.18 10.53
C ILE A 37 3.07 -5.28 11.06
N GLY A 38 1.80 -4.95 11.31
CA GLY A 38 0.79 -5.87 11.80
C GLY A 38 0.58 -7.08 10.89
N THR A 39 0.60 -6.92 9.55
CA THR A 39 0.42 -8.06 8.63
C THR A 39 1.52 -9.10 8.81
N ALA A 40 2.76 -8.69 8.97
CA ALA A 40 3.87 -9.59 9.23
C ALA A 40 3.78 -10.23 10.63
N VAL A 41 3.41 -9.44 11.64
CA VAL A 41 3.25 -9.91 13.03
C VAL A 41 2.13 -10.93 13.15
N TYR A 42 0.93 -10.66 12.61
CA TYR A 42 -0.20 -11.61 12.65
C TYR A 42 0.11 -12.91 11.90
N GLY A 43 0.81 -12.82 10.76
CA GLY A 43 1.28 -14.00 10.04
C GLY A 43 2.08 -14.93 10.95
N LYS A 44 3.06 -14.36 11.65
CA LYS A 44 3.92 -15.12 12.58
C LYS A 44 3.15 -15.56 13.84
N LEU A 45 2.32 -14.69 14.42
CA LEU A 45 1.48 -15.02 15.59
C LEU A 45 0.52 -16.18 15.33
N SER A 46 0.09 -16.40 14.09
CA SER A 46 -0.78 -17.51 13.72
C SER A 46 -0.15 -18.90 13.93
N ASP A 47 1.18 -18.98 14.08
CA ASP A 47 1.89 -20.22 14.42
C ASP A 47 1.75 -20.55 15.90
N TYR A 48 1.50 -19.55 16.76
CA TYR A 48 1.50 -19.68 18.22
C TYR A 48 0.10 -19.55 18.83
N ILE A 49 -0.73 -18.71 18.26
CA ILE A 49 -2.05 -18.36 18.77
C ILE A 49 -3.10 -18.78 17.76
N ASN A 50 -4.23 -19.25 18.28
CA ASN A 50 -5.36 -19.66 17.44
C ASN A 50 -5.83 -18.50 16.54
N ILE A 51 -5.94 -18.76 15.24
CA ILE A 51 -6.33 -17.79 14.20
C ILE A 51 -7.68 -17.14 14.55
N LYS A 52 -8.65 -17.89 15.09
CA LYS A 52 -9.95 -17.36 15.55
C LYS A 52 -9.77 -16.26 16.59
N LYS A 53 -8.93 -16.51 17.61
CA LYS A 53 -8.63 -15.49 18.67
C LYS A 53 -7.97 -14.26 18.07
N LEU A 54 -6.99 -14.46 17.17
CA LEU A 54 -6.28 -13.37 16.51
C LEU A 54 -7.21 -12.51 15.65
N LEU A 55 -8.15 -13.12 14.91
CA LEU A 55 -9.15 -12.38 14.13
C LEU A 55 -10.07 -11.55 15.03
N ILE A 56 -10.57 -12.13 16.14
CA ILE A 56 -11.42 -11.41 17.09
C ILE A 56 -10.65 -10.23 17.70
N ILE A 57 -9.40 -10.43 18.12
CA ILE A 57 -8.53 -9.36 18.64
C ILE A 57 -8.35 -8.27 17.57
N GLY A 58 -8.04 -8.67 16.32
CA GLY A 58 -7.86 -7.74 15.21
C GLY A 58 -9.11 -6.90 14.93
N ILE A 59 -10.30 -7.53 14.87
CA ILE A 59 -11.57 -6.80 14.69
C ILE A 59 -11.82 -5.84 15.86
N SER A 60 -11.63 -6.30 17.09
CA SER A 60 -11.85 -5.48 18.28
C SER A 60 -10.91 -4.26 18.32
N LEU A 61 -9.61 -4.44 17.99
CA LEU A 61 -8.65 -3.35 17.90
C LEU A 61 -8.99 -2.39 16.76
N SER A 62 -9.39 -2.90 15.60
CA SER A 62 -9.80 -2.06 14.47
C SER A 62 -11.02 -1.21 14.82
N CYS A 63 -12.01 -1.78 15.48
CA CYS A 63 -13.20 -1.05 15.94
C CYS A 63 -12.87 -0.03 17.05
N LEU A 64 -11.99 -0.40 18.00
CA LEU A 64 -11.53 0.51 19.04
C LEU A 64 -10.79 1.71 18.45
N GLY A 65 -9.86 1.47 17.52
CA GLY A 65 -9.14 2.51 16.80
C GLY A 65 -10.08 3.42 16.01
N SER A 66 -11.09 2.84 15.35
CA SER A 66 -12.15 3.59 14.65
C SER A 66 -12.91 4.51 15.59
N LEU A 67 -13.29 4.02 16.76
CA LEU A 67 -14.01 4.78 17.75
C LEU A 67 -13.16 5.92 18.35
N ILE A 68 -11.89 5.63 18.68
CA ILE A 68 -10.95 6.66 19.17
C ILE A 68 -10.78 7.76 18.13
N ALA A 69 -10.54 7.40 16.86
CA ALA A 69 -10.35 8.35 15.78
C ALA A 69 -11.61 9.19 15.54
N PHE A 70 -12.79 8.58 15.60
CA PHE A 70 -14.07 9.28 15.41
C PHE A 70 -14.37 10.25 16.56
N ILE A 71 -14.24 9.83 17.81
CA ILE A 71 -14.46 10.71 18.97
C ILE A 71 -13.42 11.82 18.99
N GLY A 72 -12.18 11.51 18.65
CA GLY A 72 -11.08 12.46 18.65
C GLY A 72 -10.89 13.24 17.34
N HIS A 73 -11.86 13.24 16.41
CA HIS A 73 -11.71 13.85 15.09
C HIS A 73 -11.43 15.36 15.09
N ASN A 74 -11.65 16.07 16.19
CA ASN A 74 -11.29 17.48 16.37
C ASN A 74 -9.86 17.69 16.89
N HIS A 75 -9.17 16.62 17.30
CA HIS A 75 -7.81 16.67 17.81
C HIS A 75 -6.88 15.80 16.96
N PHE A 76 -6.01 16.43 16.18
CA PHE A 76 -5.16 15.73 15.21
C PHE A 76 -4.37 14.56 15.80
N PHE A 77 -3.76 14.74 16.97
CA PHE A 77 -2.99 13.66 17.63
C PHE A 77 -3.86 12.47 18.05
N ILE A 78 -5.10 12.71 18.53
CA ILE A 78 -6.02 11.64 18.90
C ILE A 78 -6.49 10.89 17.65
N LEU A 79 -6.75 11.63 16.55
CA LEU A 79 -7.07 11.06 15.26
C LEU A 79 -5.95 10.12 14.78
N ILE A 80 -4.69 10.59 14.80
CA ILE A 80 -3.52 9.79 14.41
C ILE A 80 -3.36 8.57 15.32
N PHE A 81 -3.50 8.71 16.63
CA PHE A 81 -3.43 7.59 17.56
C PHE A 81 -4.52 6.55 17.27
N GLY A 82 -5.75 6.97 17.02
CA GLY A 82 -6.84 6.08 16.62
C GLY A 82 -6.50 5.34 15.31
N ARG A 83 -5.88 6.02 14.33
CA ARG A 83 -5.42 5.43 13.06
C ARG A 83 -4.31 4.39 13.26
N LEU A 84 -3.36 4.63 14.18
CA LEU A 84 -2.36 3.64 14.55
C LEU A 84 -3.00 2.36 15.11
N VAL A 85 -3.92 2.50 16.08
CA VAL A 85 -4.63 1.36 16.68
C VAL A 85 -5.48 0.63 15.66
N GLN A 86 -6.17 1.37 14.79
CA GLN A 86 -7.00 0.83 13.71
C GLN A 86 -6.16 0.00 12.71
N GLY A 87 -4.96 0.50 12.34
CA GLY A 87 -4.04 -0.20 11.45
C GLY A 87 -3.56 -1.53 12.03
N VAL A 88 -3.16 -1.54 13.33
CA VAL A 88 -2.81 -2.80 14.02
C VAL A 88 -3.94 -3.82 13.93
N GLY A 89 -5.18 -3.40 14.21
CA GLY A 89 -6.32 -4.32 14.17
C GLY A 89 -6.64 -4.82 12.76
N SER A 90 -6.67 -3.92 11.78
CA SER A 90 -7.03 -4.23 10.40
C SER A 90 -6.04 -5.16 9.71
N ALA A 91 -4.77 -5.17 10.12
CA ALA A 91 -3.73 -6.03 9.60
C ALA A 91 -4.00 -7.53 9.76
N ALA A 92 -4.83 -7.89 10.74
CA ALA A 92 -5.23 -9.28 10.97
C ALA A 92 -5.96 -9.90 9.78
N PHE A 93 -6.75 -9.10 9.04
CA PHE A 93 -7.57 -9.64 7.95
C PHE A 93 -6.74 -10.22 6.80
N PRO A 94 -5.91 -9.45 6.07
CA PRO A 94 -5.18 -9.97 4.92
C PRO A 94 -4.20 -11.07 5.33
N SER A 95 -3.53 -10.91 6.47
CA SER A 95 -2.55 -11.86 6.94
C SER A 95 -3.18 -13.21 7.30
N LEU A 96 -4.19 -13.22 8.17
CA LEU A 96 -4.76 -14.46 8.69
C LEU A 96 -5.63 -15.18 7.66
N ILE A 97 -6.31 -14.46 6.75
CA ILE A 97 -7.08 -15.08 5.67
C ILE A 97 -6.14 -15.85 4.73
N MET A 98 -4.97 -15.30 4.39
CA MET A 98 -3.96 -16.02 3.58
C MET A 98 -3.47 -17.30 4.28
N VAL A 99 -3.25 -17.23 5.59
CA VAL A 99 -2.86 -18.40 6.40
C VAL A 99 -3.99 -19.46 6.43
N VAL A 100 -5.25 -19.03 6.58
CA VAL A 100 -6.42 -19.95 6.55
C VAL A 100 -6.49 -20.67 5.22
N VAL A 101 -6.34 -19.97 4.10
CA VAL A 101 -6.33 -20.59 2.77
C VAL A 101 -5.17 -21.57 2.61
N ALA A 102 -3.95 -21.14 3.01
CA ALA A 102 -2.78 -22.00 2.90
C ALA A 102 -2.87 -23.30 3.71
N ARG A 103 -3.50 -23.26 4.90
CA ARG A 103 -3.60 -24.41 5.81
C ARG A 103 -4.79 -25.33 5.53
N ASN A 104 -5.93 -24.78 5.04
CA ASN A 104 -7.19 -25.53 4.97
C ASN A 104 -7.63 -25.85 3.54
N ILE A 105 -7.03 -25.22 2.51
CA ILE A 105 -7.41 -25.44 1.12
C ILE A 105 -6.33 -26.24 0.40
N THR A 106 -6.73 -27.29 -0.32
CA THR A 106 -5.81 -28.12 -1.11
C THR A 106 -5.10 -27.27 -2.18
N ARG A 107 -3.81 -27.52 -2.45
CA ARG A 107 -2.96 -26.76 -3.39
C ARG A 107 -3.61 -26.48 -4.74
N LYS A 108 -4.30 -27.48 -5.33
CA LYS A 108 -5.04 -27.35 -6.60
C LYS A 108 -6.11 -26.25 -6.57
N LYS A 109 -6.68 -25.94 -5.39
CA LYS A 109 -7.78 -24.97 -5.22
C LYS A 109 -7.31 -23.65 -4.60
N GLN A 110 -6.08 -23.57 -4.08
CA GLN A 110 -5.56 -22.37 -3.43
C GLN A 110 -5.52 -21.17 -4.38
N GLY A 111 -5.08 -21.35 -5.63
CA GLY A 111 -5.07 -20.29 -6.63
C GLY A 111 -6.46 -19.67 -6.86
N LYS A 112 -7.50 -20.51 -6.94
CA LYS A 112 -8.89 -20.03 -7.06
C LYS A 112 -9.36 -19.27 -5.81
N ALA A 113 -8.98 -19.74 -4.61
CA ALA A 113 -9.32 -19.08 -3.37
C ALA A 113 -8.62 -17.71 -3.21
N PHE A 114 -7.32 -17.63 -3.53
CA PHE A 114 -6.57 -16.37 -3.53
C PHE A 114 -7.10 -15.38 -4.57
N GLY A 115 -7.46 -15.88 -5.77
CA GLY A 115 -8.10 -15.06 -6.80
C GLY A 115 -9.44 -14.46 -6.33
N PHE A 116 -10.27 -15.25 -5.66
CA PHE A 116 -11.54 -14.79 -5.09
C PHE A 116 -11.32 -13.70 -4.00
N ILE A 117 -10.37 -13.94 -3.09
CA ILE A 117 -10.00 -12.95 -2.06
C ILE A 117 -9.48 -11.66 -2.71
N GLY A 118 -8.58 -11.78 -3.70
CA GLY A 118 -8.06 -10.64 -4.44
C GLY A 118 -9.16 -9.83 -5.13
N SER A 119 -10.18 -10.49 -5.69
CA SER A 119 -11.33 -9.81 -6.29
C SER A 119 -12.15 -9.01 -5.27
N ILE A 120 -12.38 -9.58 -4.07
CA ILE A 120 -13.07 -8.87 -2.99
C ILE A 120 -12.26 -7.66 -2.50
N VAL A 121 -10.95 -7.81 -2.38
CA VAL A 121 -10.05 -6.70 -2.01
C VAL A 121 -10.13 -5.59 -3.07
N ALA A 122 -10.02 -5.94 -4.35
CA ALA A 122 -10.11 -4.98 -5.45
C ALA A 122 -11.47 -4.26 -5.50
N LEU A 123 -12.58 -4.96 -5.24
CA LEU A 123 -13.91 -4.35 -5.09
C LEU A 123 -13.93 -3.35 -3.92
N GLY A 124 -13.35 -3.71 -2.77
CA GLY A 124 -13.25 -2.82 -1.61
C GLY A 124 -12.39 -1.58 -1.88
N GLU A 125 -11.26 -1.74 -2.57
CA GLU A 125 -10.40 -0.62 -2.99
C GLU A 125 -11.13 0.29 -3.99
N GLY A 126 -11.88 -0.29 -4.92
CA GLY A 126 -12.61 0.44 -5.93
C GLY A 126 -13.81 1.21 -5.39
N LEU A 127 -14.62 0.60 -4.54
CA LEU A 127 -15.81 1.24 -3.95
C LEU A 127 -15.43 2.29 -2.90
N GLY A 128 -14.23 2.18 -2.29
CA GLY A 128 -13.78 3.09 -1.23
C GLY A 128 -13.90 4.57 -1.58
N PRO A 129 -13.30 5.04 -2.67
CA PRO A 129 -13.34 6.45 -3.06
C PRO A 129 -14.75 6.97 -3.32
N SER A 130 -15.62 6.16 -3.91
CA SER A 130 -17.02 6.52 -4.17
C SER A 130 -17.80 6.69 -2.87
N ILE A 131 -17.73 5.70 -1.98
CA ILE A 131 -18.37 5.75 -0.66
C ILE A 131 -17.79 6.91 0.15
N GLY A 132 -16.47 7.07 0.13
CA GLY A 132 -15.77 8.15 0.82
C GLY A 132 -16.20 9.53 0.35
N GLY A 133 -16.24 9.74 -0.96
CA GLY A 133 -16.66 10.99 -1.57
C GLY A 133 -18.12 11.36 -1.25
N ILE A 134 -19.03 10.40 -1.30
CA ILE A 134 -20.45 10.61 -0.97
C ILE A 134 -20.61 10.99 0.52
N ILE A 135 -20.07 10.19 1.43
CA ILE A 135 -20.23 10.44 2.87
C ILE A 135 -19.55 11.75 3.28
N ALA A 136 -18.34 12.01 2.79
CA ALA A 136 -17.63 13.23 3.12
C ALA A 136 -18.32 14.50 2.60
N HIS A 137 -18.95 14.42 1.42
CA HIS A 137 -19.65 15.56 0.81
C HIS A 137 -21.02 15.84 1.46
N TYR A 138 -21.84 14.80 1.68
CA TYR A 138 -23.23 14.97 2.13
C TYR A 138 -23.41 14.93 3.64
N ILE A 139 -22.45 14.36 4.38
CA ILE A 139 -22.52 14.21 5.83
C ILE A 139 -21.34 14.95 6.47
N HIS A 140 -20.21 14.26 6.64
CA HIS A 140 -18.95 14.78 7.15
C HIS A 140 -17.86 13.72 7.03
N TRP A 141 -16.61 14.14 6.77
CA TRP A 141 -15.48 13.21 6.59
C TRP A 141 -15.21 12.32 7.82
N SER A 142 -15.53 12.79 9.05
CA SER A 142 -15.29 11.99 10.27
C SER A 142 -16.08 10.68 10.31
N TYR A 143 -17.25 10.61 9.67
CA TYR A 143 -18.03 9.37 9.61
C TYR A 143 -17.35 8.24 8.84
N LEU A 144 -16.38 8.58 7.99
CA LEU A 144 -15.54 7.58 7.31
C LEU A 144 -14.72 6.76 8.29
N LEU A 145 -14.37 7.33 9.44
CA LEU A 145 -13.58 6.67 10.49
C LEU A 145 -14.33 5.51 11.17
N ILE A 146 -15.65 5.57 11.22
CA ILE A 146 -16.47 4.52 11.86
C ILE A 146 -16.95 3.44 10.89
N LEU A 147 -16.81 3.64 9.57
CA LEU A 147 -17.19 2.63 8.56
C LEU A 147 -16.60 1.24 8.84
N PRO A 148 -15.32 1.10 9.23
CA PRO A 148 -14.73 -0.21 9.52
C PRO A 148 -15.39 -0.95 10.70
N MET A 149 -16.14 -0.25 11.57
CA MET A 149 -16.86 -0.89 12.69
C MET A 149 -17.93 -1.88 12.22
N ILE A 150 -18.39 -1.78 10.97
CA ILE A 150 -19.31 -2.76 10.40
C ILE A 150 -18.74 -4.19 10.46
N THR A 151 -17.41 -4.32 10.48
CA THR A 151 -16.73 -5.62 10.60
C THR A 151 -17.04 -6.35 11.92
N ILE A 152 -17.51 -5.64 12.96
CA ILE A 152 -17.90 -6.26 14.24
C ILE A 152 -19.03 -7.31 14.07
N VAL A 153 -19.89 -7.09 13.06
CA VAL A 153 -20.98 -8.01 12.69
C VAL A 153 -20.46 -9.39 12.27
N THR A 154 -19.20 -9.48 11.83
CA THR A 154 -18.60 -10.76 11.44
C THR A 154 -18.17 -11.62 12.63
N ILE A 155 -17.99 -11.04 13.83
CA ILE A 155 -17.52 -11.77 15.04
C ILE A 155 -18.40 -13.00 15.38
N PRO A 156 -19.75 -12.89 15.47
CA PRO A 156 -20.59 -14.04 15.77
C PRO A 156 -20.44 -15.19 14.75
N PHE A 157 -20.29 -14.84 13.46
CA PHE A 157 -20.08 -15.82 12.40
C PHE A 157 -18.73 -16.52 12.54
N LEU A 158 -17.66 -15.76 12.81
CA LEU A 158 -16.33 -16.32 13.06
C LEU A 158 -16.31 -17.25 14.27
N ILE A 159 -17.02 -16.88 15.34
CA ILE A 159 -17.14 -17.72 16.54
C ILE A 159 -17.81 -19.05 16.21
N LYS A 160 -18.83 -19.06 15.35
CA LYS A 160 -19.62 -20.24 15.02
C LYS A 160 -18.90 -21.14 14.00
N VAL A 161 -18.22 -20.56 12.99
CA VAL A 161 -17.69 -21.31 11.84
C VAL A 161 -16.25 -21.79 12.07
N MET A 162 -15.42 -21.03 12.77
CA MET A 162 -14.01 -21.37 12.93
C MET A 162 -13.77 -22.34 14.08
N VAL A 163 -13.20 -23.49 13.76
CA VAL A 163 -12.75 -24.49 14.73
C VAL A 163 -11.41 -24.04 15.35
N PRO A 164 -11.19 -24.26 16.65
CA PRO A 164 -9.90 -23.99 17.29
C PRO A 164 -8.77 -24.82 16.66
N GLY A 165 -7.78 -24.15 16.07
CA GLY A 165 -6.56 -24.79 15.56
C GLY A 165 -5.57 -25.10 16.68
N LYS A 166 -4.64 -26.04 16.43
CA LYS A 166 -3.53 -26.32 17.36
C LYS A 166 -2.52 -25.19 17.32
N SER A 167 -2.05 -24.72 18.49
CA SER A 167 -0.92 -23.81 18.62
C SER A 167 0.37 -24.58 18.83
N THR A 168 1.47 -24.12 18.24
CA THR A 168 2.81 -24.67 18.47
C THR A 168 3.55 -23.87 19.53
N LYS A 169 4.48 -24.53 20.28
CA LYS A 169 5.22 -23.90 21.38
C LYS A 169 6.56 -23.26 20.94
N ASN A 170 6.62 -22.61 19.80
CA ASN A 170 7.84 -21.92 19.39
C ASN A 170 7.92 -20.50 20.00
N THR A 171 9.10 -19.89 20.09
CA THR A 171 9.29 -18.54 20.62
C THR A 171 9.19 -17.49 19.54
N LEU A 172 8.42 -16.42 19.81
CA LEU A 172 8.28 -15.27 18.92
C LEU A 172 9.50 -14.34 19.06
N ASP A 173 10.04 -13.88 17.93
CA ASP A 173 11.14 -12.90 17.89
C ASP A 173 10.62 -11.47 18.15
N ILE A 174 10.27 -11.18 19.40
CA ILE A 174 9.75 -9.86 19.80
C ILE A 174 10.80 -8.77 19.57
N VAL A 175 12.07 -9.06 19.82
CA VAL A 175 13.15 -8.08 19.64
C VAL A 175 13.29 -7.69 18.18
N GLY A 176 13.25 -8.66 17.26
CA GLY A 176 13.28 -8.40 15.82
C GLY A 176 12.10 -7.54 15.37
N ILE A 177 10.87 -7.84 15.84
CA ILE A 177 9.67 -7.05 15.54
C ILE A 177 9.82 -5.60 16.01
N VAL A 178 10.28 -5.38 17.24
CA VAL A 178 10.47 -4.04 17.82
C VAL A 178 11.53 -3.24 17.06
N LEU A 179 12.69 -3.85 16.80
CA LEU A 179 13.78 -3.20 16.05
C LEU A 179 13.34 -2.79 14.65
N MET A 180 12.63 -3.67 13.94
CA MET A 180 12.09 -3.38 12.63
C MET A 180 11.05 -2.26 12.68
N SER A 181 10.14 -2.31 13.66
CA SER A 181 9.10 -1.28 13.82
C SER A 181 9.71 0.10 14.06
N ILE A 182 10.70 0.20 14.95
CA ILE A 182 11.41 1.46 15.23
C ILE A 182 12.14 1.96 13.96
N SER A 183 12.81 1.06 13.23
CA SER A 183 13.47 1.42 11.97
C SER A 183 12.49 2.03 10.98
N ILE A 184 11.34 1.39 10.77
CA ILE A 184 10.32 1.87 9.83
C ILE A 184 9.75 3.22 10.27
N ILE A 185 9.45 3.39 11.56
CA ILE A 185 8.98 4.66 12.11
C ILE A 185 9.99 5.78 11.83
N CYS A 186 11.27 5.55 12.13
CA CYS A 186 12.33 6.51 11.87
C CYS A 186 12.43 6.85 10.37
N PHE A 187 12.33 5.86 9.49
CA PHE A 187 12.35 6.09 8.04
C PHE A 187 11.17 6.95 7.56
N MET A 188 9.96 6.66 8.03
CA MET A 188 8.77 7.45 7.68
C MET A 188 8.82 8.88 8.24
N LEU A 189 9.35 9.06 9.45
CA LEU A 189 9.57 10.39 10.01
C LEU A 189 10.62 11.18 9.20
N PHE A 190 11.67 10.51 8.71
CA PHE A 190 12.62 11.14 7.80
C PHE A 190 11.95 11.59 6.49
N THR A 191 11.19 10.72 5.84
CA THR A 191 10.55 11.04 4.55
C THR A 191 9.51 12.17 4.64
N THR A 192 8.94 12.39 5.82
CA THR A 192 7.97 13.47 6.04
C THR A 192 8.62 14.80 6.43
N ASN A 193 9.65 14.76 7.28
CA ASN A 193 10.24 15.97 7.88
C ASN A 193 11.60 16.35 7.27
N TYR A 194 12.20 15.46 6.45
CA TYR A 194 13.54 15.60 5.86
C TYR A 194 14.64 15.89 6.90
N ASN A 195 14.43 15.45 8.16
CA ASN A 195 15.40 15.61 9.23
C ASN A 195 16.37 14.42 9.26
N TRP A 196 17.64 14.69 8.97
CA TRP A 196 18.73 13.69 8.88
C TRP A 196 18.92 12.87 10.16
N THR A 197 18.55 13.38 11.33
CA THR A 197 18.59 12.64 12.60
C THR A 197 17.77 11.35 12.50
N PHE A 198 16.58 11.39 11.91
CA PHE A 198 15.75 10.21 11.73
C PHE A 198 16.34 9.21 10.73
N LEU A 199 17.08 9.67 9.70
CA LEU A 199 17.78 8.77 8.78
C LEU A 199 18.93 8.04 9.47
N ILE A 200 19.67 8.73 10.33
CA ILE A 200 20.74 8.12 11.14
C ILE A 200 20.15 7.07 12.09
N LEU A 201 19.07 7.40 12.81
CA LEU A 201 18.39 6.46 13.69
C LEU A 201 17.84 5.25 12.92
N PHE A 202 17.22 5.46 11.77
CA PHE A 202 16.81 4.39 10.87
C PHE A 202 17.97 3.45 10.55
N THR A 203 19.11 4.00 10.10
CA THR A 203 20.28 3.22 9.71
C THR A 203 20.82 2.40 10.89
N ILE A 204 20.90 3.00 12.09
CA ILE A 204 21.36 2.32 13.30
C ILE A 204 20.43 1.14 13.65
N PHE A 205 19.12 1.38 13.79
CA PHE A 205 18.17 0.34 14.16
C PHE A 205 18.05 -0.73 13.09
N PHE A 206 18.13 -0.37 11.80
CA PHE A 206 18.09 -1.32 10.70
C PHE A 206 19.33 -2.23 10.68
N VAL A 207 20.53 -1.70 10.93
CA VAL A 207 21.76 -2.50 11.03
C VAL A 207 21.69 -3.44 12.24
N ILE A 208 21.18 -2.95 13.40
CA ILE A 208 20.99 -3.79 14.58
C ILE A 208 19.97 -4.90 14.27
N PHE A 209 18.87 -4.59 13.59
CA PHE A 209 17.87 -5.56 13.16
C PHE A 209 18.47 -6.66 12.26
N ILE A 210 19.24 -6.28 11.22
CA ILE A 210 19.90 -7.25 10.33
C ILE A 210 20.87 -8.16 11.09
N LYS A 211 21.67 -7.60 12.01
CA LYS A 211 22.55 -8.39 12.87
C LYS A 211 21.78 -9.34 13.80
N HIS A 212 20.64 -8.88 14.33
CA HIS A 212 19.79 -9.67 15.21
C HIS A 212 19.19 -10.88 14.49
N ILE A 213 18.50 -10.66 13.33
CA ILE A 213 17.87 -11.74 12.57
C ILE A 213 18.86 -12.79 12.02
N SER A 214 20.14 -12.40 11.86
CA SER A 214 21.20 -13.31 11.42
C SER A 214 21.71 -14.24 12.54
N ARG A 215 21.37 -13.97 13.82
CA ARG A 215 21.86 -14.72 15.00
C ARG A 215 20.79 -15.54 15.70
N VAL A 216 19.53 -15.18 15.54
CA VAL A 216 18.39 -15.84 16.19
C VAL A 216 17.98 -17.08 15.42
N SER A 217 17.67 -18.17 16.14
CA SER A 217 17.29 -19.46 15.55
C SER A 217 15.94 -19.41 14.80
N ASN A 218 14.97 -18.61 15.30
CA ASN A 218 13.66 -18.42 14.70
C ASN A 218 13.40 -16.94 14.42
N PRO A 219 14.09 -16.32 13.43
CA PRO A 219 13.98 -14.90 13.18
C PRO A 219 12.58 -14.53 12.66
N PHE A 220 12.20 -13.27 12.91
CA PHE A 220 10.96 -12.70 12.41
C PHE A 220 10.89 -12.74 10.87
N ILE A 221 11.99 -12.38 10.21
CA ILE A 221 12.17 -12.51 8.74
C ILE A 221 13.33 -13.48 8.51
N ASN A 222 13.10 -14.49 7.65
CA ASN A 222 14.15 -15.44 7.32
C ASN A 222 15.25 -14.78 6.47
N PRO A 223 16.50 -14.63 6.99
CA PRO A 223 17.57 -13.95 6.27
C PRO A 223 18.02 -14.68 4.99
N LYS A 224 17.68 -15.97 4.84
CA LYS A 224 17.97 -16.73 3.61
C LYS A 224 17.24 -16.15 2.40
N LEU A 225 16.03 -15.61 2.59
CA LEU A 225 15.26 -14.95 1.52
C LEU A 225 16.02 -13.77 0.92
N GLY A 226 16.82 -13.05 1.69
CA GLY A 226 17.67 -11.95 1.23
C GLY A 226 18.77 -12.33 0.24
N LYS A 227 19.11 -13.62 0.14
CA LYS A 227 20.10 -14.13 -0.82
C LYS A 227 19.48 -14.52 -2.17
N ASN A 228 18.16 -14.62 -2.25
CA ASN A 228 17.44 -14.97 -3.47
C ASN A 228 17.28 -13.70 -4.33
N ILE A 229 18.12 -13.55 -5.36
CA ILE A 229 18.16 -12.37 -6.22
C ILE A 229 16.84 -12.11 -6.94
N PRO A 230 16.17 -13.08 -7.61
CA PRO A 230 14.88 -12.87 -8.24
C PRO A 230 13.80 -12.41 -7.24
N PHE A 231 13.78 -13.01 -6.05
CA PHE A 231 12.87 -12.63 -4.97
C PHE A 231 13.08 -11.18 -4.52
N MET A 232 14.32 -10.81 -4.23
CA MET A 232 14.67 -9.44 -3.80
C MET A 232 14.42 -8.41 -4.89
N LEU A 233 14.68 -8.75 -6.16
CA LEU A 233 14.36 -7.89 -7.30
C LEU A 233 12.84 -7.66 -7.40
N GLY A 234 12.04 -8.72 -7.22
CA GLY A 234 10.58 -8.61 -7.19
C GLY A 234 10.10 -7.68 -6.08
N LEU A 235 10.61 -7.86 -4.84
CA LEU A 235 10.26 -6.99 -3.72
C LEU A 235 10.66 -5.52 -3.95
N PHE A 236 11.87 -5.28 -4.45
CA PHE A 236 12.38 -3.93 -4.68
C PHE A 236 11.62 -3.22 -5.81
N SER A 237 11.50 -3.85 -6.97
CA SER A 237 10.81 -3.24 -8.12
C SER A 237 9.32 -3.08 -7.88
N GLY A 238 8.67 -4.07 -7.26
CA GLY A 238 7.28 -3.99 -6.81
C GLY A 238 7.09 -2.87 -5.79
N GLY A 239 7.89 -2.87 -4.74
CA GLY A 239 7.83 -1.87 -3.67
C GLY A 239 8.00 -0.43 -4.19
N LEU A 240 8.98 -0.19 -5.07
CA LEU A 240 9.19 1.13 -5.66
C LEU A 240 7.96 1.60 -6.47
N ILE A 241 7.41 0.75 -7.34
CA ILE A 241 6.25 1.12 -8.16
C ILE A 241 4.99 1.27 -7.29
N PHE A 242 4.78 0.41 -6.31
CA PHE A 242 3.66 0.54 -5.36
C PHE A 242 3.73 1.84 -4.56
N SER A 243 4.93 2.22 -4.11
CA SER A 243 5.19 3.50 -3.44
C SER A 243 4.83 4.70 -4.32
N ILE A 244 5.31 4.70 -5.56
CA ILE A 244 5.08 5.79 -6.52
C ILE A 244 3.57 5.93 -6.81
N VAL A 245 2.88 4.83 -7.10
CA VAL A 245 1.45 4.87 -7.44
C VAL A 245 0.59 5.23 -6.23
N ALA A 246 0.89 4.74 -5.03
CA ALA A 246 0.18 5.13 -3.82
C ALA A 246 0.36 6.61 -3.50
N GLY A 247 1.58 7.13 -3.67
CA GLY A 247 1.86 8.56 -3.58
C GLY A 247 1.04 9.38 -4.58
N PHE A 248 0.96 8.93 -5.83
CA PHE A 248 0.11 9.57 -6.85
C PHE A 248 -1.37 9.56 -6.44
N ILE A 249 -1.91 8.42 -6.00
CA ILE A 249 -3.30 8.32 -5.54
C ILE A 249 -3.58 9.31 -4.41
N SER A 250 -2.65 9.49 -3.47
CA SER A 250 -2.79 10.47 -2.37
C SER A 250 -2.73 11.92 -2.83
N MET A 251 -2.04 12.19 -3.95
CA MET A 251 -1.91 13.51 -4.55
C MET A 251 -3.15 13.94 -5.34
N VAL A 252 -3.86 12.98 -5.96
CA VAL A 252 -5.00 13.26 -6.85
C VAL A 252 -6.08 14.14 -6.21
N PRO A 253 -6.54 13.92 -4.95
CA PRO A 253 -7.55 14.77 -4.34
C PRO A 253 -7.08 16.23 -4.18
N TYR A 254 -5.84 16.45 -3.81
CA TYR A 254 -5.26 17.79 -3.72
C TYR A 254 -5.19 18.47 -5.09
N MET A 255 -4.69 17.74 -6.10
CA MET A 255 -4.58 18.21 -7.47
C MET A 255 -5.95 18.61 -8.03
N MET A 256 -6.96 17.74 -7.89
CA MET A 256 -8.32 17.99 -8.38
C MET A 256 -8.97 19.17 -7.69
N LYS A 257 -8.78 19.32 -6.37
CA LYS A 257 -9.35 20.45 -5.62
C LYS A 257 -8.65 21.77 -5.95
N THR A 258 -7.33 21.75 -6.12
CA THR A 258 -6.54 22.97 -6.37
C THR A 258 -6.69 23.48 -7.80
N ILE A 259 -6.68 22.58 -8.80
CA ILE A 259 -6.68 22.98 -10.22
C ILE A 259 -8.10 23.14 -10.77
N TYR A 260 -8.97 22.18 -10.45
CA TYR A 260 -10.32 22.13 -11.05
C TYR A 260 -11.44 22.56 -10.10
N HIS A 261 -11.12 22.84 -8.82
CA HIS A 261 -12.08 23.30 -7.79
C HIS A 261 -13.30 22.37 -7.63
N VAL A 262 -13.13 21.07 -7.92
CA VAL A 262 -14.21 20.07 -7.82
C VAL A 262 -14.40 19.61 -6.39
N ASN A 263 -15.63 19.21 -6.06
CA ASN A 263 -15.96 18.69 -4.74
C ASN A 263 -15.49 17.23 -4.53
N VAL A 264 -15.44 16.81 -3.27
CA VAL A 264 -14.94 15.49 -2.85
C VAL A 264 -15.74 14.33 -3.47
N ALA A 265 -17.07 14.51 -3.63
CA ALA A 265 -17.92 13.48 -4.25
C ALA A 265 -17.54 13.28 -5.73
N THR A 266 -17.29 14.36 -6.48
CA THR A 266 -16.84 14.30 -7.87
C THR A 266 -15.45 13.63 -7.96
N ILE A 267 -14.51 13.96 -7.06
CA ILE A 267 -13.19 13.34 -7.02
C ILE A 267 -13.33 11.83 -6.81
N GLY A 268 -14.12 11.42 -5.81
CA GLY A 268 -14.32 10.00 -5.49
C GLY A 268 -15.01 9.23 -6.62
N ASN A 269 -16.16 9.75 -7.10
CA ASN A 269 -17.02 9.02 -8.04
C ASN A 269 -16.52 9.10 -9.49
N SER A 270 -16.06 10.27 -9.93
CA SER A 270 -15.76 10.51 -11.34
C SER A 270 -14.29 10.37 -11.69
N VAL A 271 -13.38 10.55 -10.73
CA VAL A 271 -11.93 10.48 -11.00
C VAL A 271 -11.34 9.17 -10.49
N ILE A 272 -11.45 8.88 -9.19
CA ILE A 272 -10.74 7.75 -8.58
C ILE A 272 -11.47 6.43 -8.81
N PHE A 273 -12.80 6.40 -8.66
CA PHE A 273 -13.59 5.17 -8.80
C PHE A 273 -13.42 4.46 -10.15
N PRO A 274 -13.50 5.11 -11.34
CA PRO A 274 -13.32 4.41 -12.61
C PRO A 274 -11.93 3.78 -12.74
N GLY A 275 -10.89 4.48 -12.29
CA GLY A 275 -9.52 3.96 -12.29
C GLY A 275 -9.35 2.75 -11.38
N THR A 276 -9.83 2.83 -10.13
CA THR A 276 -9.71 1.71 -9.19
C THR A 276 -10.53 0.49 -9.62
N MET A 277 -11.70 0.69 -10.24
CA MET A 277 -12.48 -0.41 -10.83
C MET A 277 -11.79 -1.08 -12.03
N SER A 278 -10.99 -0.33 -12.79
CA SER A 278 -10.23 -0.89 -13.91
C SER A 278 -9.26 -1.99 -13.50
N VAL A 279 -8.77 -1.99 -12.25
CA VAL A 279 -7.86 -3.01 -11.69
C VAL A 279 -8.42 -4.43 -11.88
N ILE A 280 -9.74 -4.60 -11.77
CA ILE A 280 -10.40 -5.91 -11.92
C ILE A 280 -10.23 -6.41 -13.36
N VAL A 281 -10.52 -5.55 -14.34
CA VAL A 281 -10.43 -5.88 -15.76
C VAL A 281 -8.98 -6.12 -16.17
N PHE A 282 -8.10 -5.19 -15.84
CA PHE A 282 -6.68 -5.32 -16.18
C PHE A 282 -6.00 -6.46 -15.43
N GLY A 283 -6.44 -6.79 -14.21
CA GLY A 283 -5.92 -7.95 -13.47
C GLY A 283 -6.21 -9.28 -14.16
N TYR A 284 -7.41 -9.46 -14.68
CA TYR A 284 -7.76 -10.62 -15.49
C TYR A 284 -6.91 -10.73 -16.77
N PHE A 285 -6.80 -9.62 -17.52
CA PHE A 285 -5.96 -9.58 -18.71
C PHE A 285 -4.47 -9.74 -18.38
N GLY A 286 -4.02 -9.21 -17.25
CA GLY A 286 -2.65 -9.34 -16.78
C GLY A 286 -2.24 -10.81 -16.58
N GLY A 287 -3.06 -11.59 -15.89
CA GLY A 287 -2.84 -13.02 -15.71
C GLY A 287 -2.73 -13.76 -17.05
N PHE A 288 -3.68 -13.52 -17.96
CA PHE A 288 -3.69 -14.11 -19.29
C PHE A 288 -2.44 -13.74 -20.12
N LEU A 289 -2.02 -12.47 -20.07
CA LEU A 289 -0.84 -12.02 -20.80
C LEU A 289 0.46 -12.59 -20.22
N VAL A 290 0.54 -12.72 -18.88
CA VAL A 290 1.71 -13.32 -18.23
C VAL A 290 1.90 -14.78 -18.67
N ASP A 291 0.79 -15.54 -18.82
CA ASP A 291 0.86 -16.92 -19.26
C ASP A 291 1.21 -17.08 -20.75
N ARG A 292 0.81 -16.11 -21.60
CA ARG A 292 1.09 -16.16 -23.05
C ARG A 292 2.38 -15.49 -23.47
N LYS A 293 2.74 -14.36 -22.90
CA LYS A 293 3.85 -13.48 -23.32
C LYS A 293 4.99 -13.42 -22.30
N GLY A 294 4.81 -14.05 -21.13
CA GLY A 294 5.80 -14.05 -20.07
C GLY A 294 5.75 -12.83 -19.14
N SER A 295 6.35 -12.98 -17.97
CA SER A 295 6.32 -11.98 -16.90
C SER A 295 7.01 -10.67 -17.29
N LEU A 296 8.17 -10.75 -17.97
CA LEU A 296 8.95 -9.56 -18.36
C LEU A 296 8.17 -8.64 -19.32
N PHE A 297 7.49 -9.21 -20.31
CA PHE A 297 6.67 -8.44 -21.25
C PHE A 297 5.57 -7.65 -20.55
N VAL A 298 4.84 -8.32 -19.62
CA VAL A 298 3.73 -7.68 -18.89
C VAL A 298 4.25 -6.64 -17.91
N PHE A 299 5.41 -6.86 -17.30
CA PHE A 299 6.07 -5.86 -16.45
C PHE A 299 6.42 -4.60 -17.23
N ILE A 300 7.01 -4.74 -18.42
CA ILE A 300 7.34 -3.61 -19.31
C ILE A 300 6.07 -2.88 -19.73
N LEU A 301 5.04 -3.61 -20.16
CA LEU A 301 3.75 -3.04 -20.57
C LEU A 301 3.11 -2.23 -19.44
N GLY A 302 3.08 -2.78 -18.22
CA GLY A 302 2.56 -2.10 -17.03
C GLY A 302 3.35 -0.83 -16.69
N SER A 303 4.68 -0.92 -16.68
CA SER A 303 5.57 0.21 -16.40
C SER A 303 5.43 1.33 -17.43
N LEU A 304 5.36 0.99 -18.73
CA LEU A 304 5.13 1.95 -19.79
C LEU A 304 3.75 2.61 -19.70
N SER A 305 2.70 1.81 -19.42
CA SER A 305 1.34 2.33 -19.21
C SER A 305 1.31 3.41 -18.12
N ILE A 306 1.94 3.14 -16.96
CA ILE A 306 1.99 4.11 -15.86
C ILE A 306 2.83 5.34 -16.24
N SER A 307 4.01 5.13 -16.83
CA SER A 307 4.93 6.24 -17.17
C SER A 307 4.34 7.17 -18.22
N ILE A 308 3.74 6.63 -19.29
CA ILE A 308 3.06 7.43 -20.32
C ILE A 308 1.89 8.20 -19.72
N SER A 309 1.10 7.56 -18.85
CA SER A 309 -0.02 8.23 -18.19
C SER A 309 0.45 9.37 -17.30
N PHE A 310 1.51 9.18 -16.51
CA PHE A 310 2.07 10.25 -15.69
C PHE A 310 2.61 11.42 -16.51
N LEU A 311 3.32 11.15 -17.60
CA LEU A 311 3.80 12.19 -18.50
C LEU A 311 2.63 12.92 -19.16
N THR A 312 1.61 12.19 -19.65
CA THR A 312 0.42 12.83 -20.23
C THR A 312 -0.29 13.73 -19.22
N ILE A 313 -0.50 13.28 -17.98
CA ILE A 313 -1.11 14.13 -16.95
C ILE A 313 -0.18 15.31 -16.66
N ALA A 314 1.14 15.13 -16.55
CA ALA A 314 2.08 16.20 -16.26
C ALA A 314 2.05 17.32 -17.30
N PHE A 315 2.00 16.97 -18.57
CA PHE A 315 1.97 17.95 -19.67
C PHE A 315 0.61 18.64 -19.86
N PHE A 316 -0.49 17.96 -19.55
CA PHE A 316 -1.85 18.41 -19.82
C PHE A 316 -2.68 18.57 -18.53
N VAL A 317 -2.00 18.79 -17.40
CA VAL A 317 -2.65 18.86 -16.08
C VAL A 317 -3.76 19.93 -15.98
N GLU A 318 -3.68 21.00 -16.77
CA GLU A 318 -4.67 22.10 -16.78
C GLU A 318 -5.72 21.95 -17.88
N PHE A 319 -5.54 20.99 -18.81
CA PHE A 319 -6.38 20.88 -19.99
C PHE A 319 -7.78 20.36 -19.67
N SER A 320 -7.87 19.23 -18.96
CA SER A 320 -9.17 18.62 -18.65
C SER A 320 -9.06 17.62 -17.49
N MET A 321 -10.00 17.70 -16.55
CA MET A 321 -10.21 16.71 -15.51
C MET A 321 -10.45 15.31 -16.10
N TRP A 322 -11.19 15.22 -17.19
CA TRP A 322 -11.53 13.96 -17.85
C TRP A 322 -10.32 13.27 -18.47
N LEU A 323 -9.34 14.03 -18.98
CA LEU A 323 -8.08 13.48 -19.44
C LEU A 323 -7.31 12.83 -18.27
N THR A 324 -7.25 13.51 -17.12
CA THR A 324 -6.63 12.95 -15.91
C THR A 324 -7.35 11.68 -15.47
N THR A 325 -8.70 11.67 -15.48
CA THR A 325 -9.49 10.47 -15.15
C THR A 325 -9.21 9.31 -16.11
N PHE A 326 -9.15 9.58 -17.41
CA PHE A 326 -8.84 8.57 -18.42
C PHE A 326 -7.43 7.98 -18.23
N MET A 327 -6.44 8.84 -18.00
CA MET A 327 -5.08 8.39 -17.74
C MET A 327 -4.98 7.63 -16.40
N PHE A 328 -5.77 7.99 -15.39
CA PHE A 328 -5.82 7.28 -14.11
C PHE A 328 -6.24 5.81 -14.28
N ILE A 329 -7.13 5.50 -15.23
CA ILE A 329 -7.51 4.13 -15.61
C ILE A 329 -6.28 3.32 -16.05
N PHE A 330 -5.42 3.92 -16.87
CA PHE A 330 -4.19 3.27 -17.35
C PHE A 330 -3.11 3.17 -16.27
N VAL A 331 -3.03 4.12 -15.33
CA VAL A 331 -2.16 4.01 -14.15
C VAL A 331 -2.55 2.80 -13.32
N MET A 332 -3.84 2.68 -12.99
CA MET A 332 -4.35 1.57 -12.16
C MET A 332 -4.30 0.23 -12.90
N GLY A 333 -4.55 0.24 -14.21
CA GLY A 333 -4.37 -0.94 -15.08
C GLY A 333 -2.92 -1.42 -15.12
N GLY A 334 -1.98 -0.49 -15.30
CA GLY A 334 -0.54 -0.78 -15.25
C GLY A 334 -0.10 -1.32 -13.89
N LEU A 335 -0.59 -0.73 -12.79
CA LEU A 335 -0.35 -1.23 -11.44
C LEU A 335 -0.85 -2.68 -11.28
N SER A 336 -2.03 -3.00 -11.82
CA SER A 336 -2.60 -4.34 -11.77
C SER A 336 -1.73 -5.36 -12.51
N PHE A 337 -1.19 -5.00 -13.68
CA PHE A 337 -0.21 -5.82 -14.40
C PHE A 337 1.04 -6.08 -13.55
N ILE A 338 1.59 -5.04 -12.94
CA ILE A 338 2.77 -5.14 -12.07
C ILE A 338 2.49 -6.02 -10.84
N LYS A 339 1.36 -5.82 -10.14
CA LYS A 339 0.97 -6.66 -8.99
C LYS A 339 0.90 -8.15 -9.38
N THR A 340 0.35 -8.47 -10.55
CA THR A 340 0.26 -9.84 -11.07
C THR A 340 1.64 -10.44 -11.33
N VAL A 341 2.51 -9.69 -12.02
CA VAL A 341 3.87 -10.13 -12.35
C VAL A 341 4.72 -10.34 -11.10
N ILE A 342 4.73 -9.38 -10.18
CA ILE A 342 5.52 -9.46 -8.95
C ILE A 342 5.09 -10.66 -8.10
N SER A 343 3.77 -10.88 -7.96
CA SER A 343 3.25 -12.05 -7.25
C SER A 343 3.73 -13.37 -7.88
N LYS A 344 3.77 -13.45 -9.22
CA LYS A 344 4.27 -14.63 -9.94
C LYS A 344 5.78 -14.81 -9.77
N ILE A 345 6.57 -13.75 -9.92
CA ILE A 345 8.04 -13.79 -9.72
C ILE A 345 8.36 -14.25 -8.30
N VAL A 346 7.75 -13.65 -7.30
CA VAL A 346 7.97 -13.98 -5.88
C VAL A 346 7.57 -15.43 -5.60
N SER A 347 6.41 -15.88 -6.04
CA SER A 347 5.95 -17.25 -5.78
C SER A 347 6.80 -18.30 -6.51
N SER A 348 7.25 -18.03 -7.74
CA SER A 348 8.05 -18.97 -8.53
C SER A 348 9.53 -19.03 -8.13
N SER A 349 10.05 -17.99 -7.45
CA SER A 349 11.43 -17.93 -7.01
C SER A 349 11.71 -18.64 -5.68
N LEU A 350 10.67 -19.14 -5.01
CA LEU A 350 10.74 -19.73 -3.68
C LEU A 350 10.40 -21.22 -3.69
N SER A 351 11.00 -21.98 -2.77
CA SER A 351 10.61 -23.36 -2.51
C SER A 351 9.18 -23.43 -1.95
N GLU A 352 8.52 -24.58 -2.09
CA GLU A 352 7.14 -24.76 -1.62
C GLU A 352 6.95 -24.41 -0.12
N GLU A 353 7.96 -24.66 0.70
CA GLU A 353 7.96 -24.38 2.13
C GLU A 353 8.11 -22.86 2.42
N GLU A 354 8.78 -22.14 1.53
CA GLU A 354 9.08 -20.72 1.68
C GLU A 354 8.02 -19.79 1.06
N VAL A 355 7.18 -20.30 0.12
CA VAL A 355 6.18 -19.48 -0.59
C VAL A 355 5.26 -18.73 0.36
N ALA A 356 4.77 -19.37 1.43
CA ALA A 356 3.86 -18.71 2.37
C ALA A 356 4.53 -17.54 3.10
N SER A 357 5.77 -17.73 3.58
CA SER A 357 6.55 -16.69 4.25
C SER A 357 6.98 -15.59 3.28
N GLY A 358 7.36 -15.94 2.05
CA GLY A 358 7.73 -14.98 1.02
C GLY A 358 6.56 -14.12 0.55
N MET A 359 5.37 -14.69 0.39
CA MET A 359 4.16 -13.93 0.05
C MET A 359 3.73 -13.00 1.19
N SER A 360 3.91 -13.42 2.45
CA SER A 360 3.70 -12.53 3.61
C SER A 360 4.68 -11.37 3.61
N LEU A 361 5.95 -11.61 3.26
CA LEU A 361 6.95 -10.55 3.13
C LEU A 361 6.67 -9.62 1.94
N LEU A 362 6.14 -10.15 0.83
CA LEU A 362 5.67 -9.33 -0.28
C LEU A 362 4.53 -8.40 0.15
N ASN A 363 3.52 -8.91 0.84
CA ASN A 363 2.41 -8.10 1.34
C ASN A 363 2.89 -7.02 2.31
N PHE A 364 3.76 -7.40 3.25
CA PHE A 364 4.40 -6.46 4.17
C PHE A 364 5.14 -5.35 3.42
N THR A 365 6.01 -5.71 2.47
CA THR A 365 6.78 -4.76 1.66
C THR A 365 5.86 -3.87 0.82
N SER A 366 4.79 -4.42 0.24
CA SER A 366 3.81 -3.67 -0.56
C SER A 366 3.16 -2.57 0.28
N PHE A 367 2.56 -2.92 1.42
CA PHE A 367 1.88 -1.95 2.28
C PHE A 367 2.82 -0.93 2.90
N LEU A 368 4.04 -1.37 3.27
CA LEU A 368 5.08 -0.46 3.76
C LEU A 368 5.47 0.55 2.68
N SER A 369 5.67 0.09 1.45
CA SER A 369 6.02 0.93 0.31
C SER A 369 4.89 1.89 -0.05
N GLU A 370 3.63 1.44 -0.04
CA GLU A 370 2.46 2.29 -0.26
C GLU A 370 2.39 3.42 0.79
N GLY A 371 2.53 3.09 2.08
CA GLY A 371 2.57 4.09 3.16
C GLY A 371 3.74 5.06 3.04
N THR A 372 4.92 4.56 2.64
CA THR A 372 6.11 5.39 2.39
C THR A 372 5.88 6.36 1.21
N GLY A 373 5.26 5.90 0.13
CA GLY A 373 4.92 6.74 -1.02
C GLY A 373 3.97 7.89 -0.67
N ILE A 374 2.95 7.60 0.13
CA ILE A 374 2.02 8.62 0.65
C ILE A 374 2.77 9.66 1.48
N ALA A 375 3.68 9.24 2.36
CA ALA A 375 4.49 10.13 3.20
C ALA A 375 5.43 11.01 2.37
N ILE A 376 6.15 10.42 1.41
CA ILE A 376 7.08 11.14 0.52
C ILE A 376 6.32 12.22 -0.28
N VAL A 377 5.24 11.84 -0.94
CA VAL A 377 4.47 12.77 -1.77
C VAL A 377 3.83 13.87 -0.93
N GLY A 378 3.30 13.54 0.25
CA GLY A 378 2.80 14.54 1.19
C GLY A 378 3.88 15.55 1.60
N GLY A 379 5.10 15.06 1.89
CA GLY A 379 6.27 15.89 2.15
C GLY A 379 6.62 16.78 0.96
N LEU A 380 6.69 16.22 -0.25
CA LEU A 380 7.00 16.97 -1.49
C LEU A 380 5.97 18.06 -1.77
N LEU A 381 4.68 17.80 -1.59
CA LEU A 381 3.62 18.80 -1.74
C LEU A 381 3.74 19.97 -0.74
N SER A 382 4.43 19.77 0.37
CA SER A 382 4.65 20.79 1.40
C SER A 382 5.91 21.64 1.16
N LEU A 383 6.78 21.22 0.22
CA LEU A 383 8.04 21.93 -0.06
C LEU A 383 7.82 23.09 -1.04
N GLN A 384 8.11 24.32 -0.60
CA GLN A 384 8.03 25.53 -1.45
C GLN A 384 9.01 25.49 -2.65
N LEU A 385 10.11 24.73 -2.54
CA LEU A 385 11.12 24.62 -3.61
C LEU A 385 10.58 24.00 -4.90
N ILE A 386 9.61 23.09 -4.79
CA ILE A 386 9.02 22.38 -5.94
C ILE A 386 7.98 23.26 -6.65
N ASN A 387 7.56 24.37 -6.04
CA ASN A 387 6.66 25.36 -6.65
C ASN A 387 7.33 26.18 -7.77
N ARG A 388 8.60 25.95 -8.08
CA ARG A 388 9.27 26.60 -9.21
C ARG A 388 8.91 25.88 -10.51
N LYS A 389 8.86 26.65 -11.62
CA LYS A 389 8.75 26.12 -12.99
C LYS A 389 10.05 25.39 -13.35
N LEU A 390 10.21 24.14 -12.91
CA LEU A 390 11.47 23.40 -13.09
C LEU A 390 11.52 22.68 -14.44
N VAL A 391 10.38 22.17 -14.91
CA VAL A 391 10.35 21.28 -16.09
C VAL A 391 9.54 21.87 -17.25
N LEU A 392 8.43 22.57 -16.97
CA LEU A 392 7.50 23.06 -17.99
C LEU A 392 7.19 24.55 -17.77
N GLU A 393 7.71 25.41 -18.63
CA GLU A 393 7.58 26.89 -18.51
C GLU A 393 6.17 27.40 -18.81
N PHE A 394 5.36 26.63 -19.54
CA PHE A 394 4.01 27.02 -19.99
C PHE A 394 2.89 26.61 -19.04
N ILE A 395 3.19 25.95 -17.93
CA ILE A 395 2.21 25.55 -16.91
C ILE A 395 2.13 26.62 -15.83
N ASN A 396 0.93 26.87 -15.30
CA ASN A 396 0.73 27.83 -14.22
C ASN A 396 1.48 27.44 -12.93
N TYR A 397 1.80 28.42 -12.09
CA TYR A 397 2.59 28.20 -10.88
C TYR A 397 1.93 27.21 -9.90
N SER A 398 0.61 27.23 -9.80
CA SER A 398 -0.17 26.35 -8.90
C SER A 398 -0.22 24.88 -9.32
N SER A 399 -0.10 24.60 -10.61
CA SER A 399 -0.13 23.26 -11.19
C SER A 399 1.27 22.68 -11.41
N GLY A 400 2.29 23.54 -11.44
CA GLY A 400 3.69 23.15 -11.67
C GLY A 400 4.22 22.14 -10.66
N VAL A 401 3.79 22.20 -9.40
CA VAL A 401 4.19 21.21 -8.36
C VAL A 401 3.77 19.82 -8.74
N TYR A 402 2.51 19.64 -9.14
CA TYR A 402 1.96 18.33 -9.53
C TYR A 402 2.66 17.78 -10.78
N SER A 403 2.87 18.66 -11.78
CA SER A 403 3.58 18.31 -13.01
C SER A 403 5.02 17.86 -12.74
N ASN A 404 5.79 18.58 -11.92
CA ASN A 404 7.16 18.23 -11.57
C ASN A 404 7.24 16.88 -10.85
N ILE A 405 6.32 16.62 -9.90
CA ILE A 405 6.25 15.34 -9.19
C ILE A 405 5.93 14.21 -10.15
N LEU A 406 4.97 14.38 -11.06
CA LEU A 406 4.58 13.36 -12.03
C LEU A 406 5.71 13.01 -13.01
N VAL A 407 6.45 14.00 -13.49
CA VAL A 407 7.63 13.78 -14.35
C VAL A 407 8.70 12.98 -13.59
N ALA A 408 9.00 13.37 -12.34
CA ALA A 408 9.96 12.63 -11.52
C ALA A 408 9.52 11.18 -11.28
N MET A 409 8.23 10.95 -11.00
CA MET A 409 7.64 9.62 -10.84
C MET A 409 7.77 8.78 -12.11
N ALA A 410 7.49 9.36 -13.28
CA ALA A 410 7.62 8.67 -14.57
C ALA A 410 9.07 8.25 -14.83
N ILE A 411 10.04 9.13 -14.59
CA ILE A 411 11.47 8.83 -14.72
C ILE A 411 11.87 7.69 -13.80
N LEU A 412 11.46 7.71 -12.55
CA LEU A 412 11.78 6.65 -11.58
C LEU A 412 11.22 5.29 -11.99
N ILE A 413 10.00 5.24 -12.54
CA ILE A 413 9.40 3.98 -13.04
C ILE A 413 10.18 3.47 -14.26
N ILE A 414 10.56 4.35 -15.20
CA ILE A 414 11.36 3.96 -16.38
C ILE A 414 12.72 3.41 -15.94
N LEU A 415 13.39 4.07 -14.99
CA LEU A 415 14.66 3.59 -14.44
C LEU A 415 14.51 2.23 -13.76
N CYS A 416 13.45 2.06 -12.94
CA CYS A 416 13.13 0.78 -12.31
C CYS A 416 12.89 -0.32 -13.35
N CYS A 417 12.15 0.00 -14.40
CA CYS A 417 11.88 -0.95 -15.50
C CYS A 417 13.17 -1.38 -16.19
N LEU A 418 14.06 -0.44 -16.53
CA LEU A 418 15.34 -0.74 -17.15
C LEU A 418 16.24 -1.61 -16.26
N LEU A 419 16.34 -1.28 -14.96
CA LEU A 419 17.09 -2.09 -14.00
C LEU A 419 16.53 -3.51 -13.90
N THR A 420 15.22 -3.66 -13.84
CA THR A 420 14.55 -4.97 -13.77
C THR A 420 14.86 -5.80 -15.04
N ILE A 421 14.81 -5.20 -16.22
CA ILE A 421 15.16 -5.88 -17.49
C ILE A 421 16.60 -6.37 -17.49
N ILE A 422 17.55 -5.51 -17.04
CA ILE A 422 18.98 -5.85 -17.03
C ILE A 422 19.25 -7.04 -16.11
N VAL A 423 18.66 -7.01 -14.89
CA VAL A 423 18.89 -8.08 -13.91
C VAL A 423 18.20 -9.37 -14.34
N PHE A 424 16.97 -9.29 -14.89
CA PHE A 424 16.23 -10.46 -15.35
C PHE A 424 16.99 -11.20 -16.48
N LYS A 425 17.51 -10.47 -17.48
CA LYS A 425 18.32 -11.05 -18.55
C LYS A 425 19.64 -11.66 -18.07
N ARG A 426 20.21 -11.15 -16.96
CA ARG A 426 21.42 -11.76 -16.37
C ARG A 426 21.11 -13.05 -15.62
N SER A 427 19.97 -13.12 -14.95
CA SER A 427 19.58 -14.35 -14.24
C SER A 427 19.19 -15.49 -15.19
N GLU A 428 18.55 -15.22 -16.32
CA GLU A 428 18.30 -16.24 -17.35
C GLU A 428 19.57 -16.85 -17.91
N LYS A 429 20.62 -16.04 -18.18
CA LYS A 429 21.93 -16.51 -18.67
C LYS A 429 22.76 -17.32 -17.65
N GLN A 430 22.41 -17.30 -16.38
CA GLN A 430 23.09 -18.11 -15.35
C GLN A 430 22.43 -19.50 -15.15
N PHE A 431 21.25 -19.71 -15.72
CA PHE A 431 20.52 -20.98 -15.67
C PHE A 431 20.51 -21.73 -17.03
N GLU A 432 21.03 -21.11 -18.11
CA GLU A 432 21.45 -21.79 -19.36
C GLU A 432 22.94 -22.25 -19.25
#